data_c4d0e63fcde08110fbdb90ea1fa9a64b
#
_entry.id   c4d0e63fcde08110fbdb90ea1fa9a64b
#
_cell.length_a   1.000
_cell.length_b   1.000
_cell.length_c   1.000
_cell.angle_alpha   90.00
_cell.angle_beta   90.00
_cell.angle_gamma   90.00
#
_symmetry.space_group_name_H-M   'P 1'
#
loop_
_entity.id
_entity.type
_entity.pdbx_description
1 polymer ?
#
loop_
_entity_poly.entity_id
_entity_poly.type
_entity_poly.pdbx_seq_one_letter_code
_entity_poly.pdbx_strand_id
1 'polypeptide(L)'
;MRWFALALFALAFALSIRPALRVPVVEPSKPADRCSAALEFWAGPSVVGRPVRSSPAVLADVLARLPNQEYWRDQTDPTDLVTWTHEGTHGVSVRVPKVRGAHGIYLLGGRSVSIAHPRLTIGDVAAAIPESQRGRIYQLYLVEQRRDWDAEPIYLVEEWVAYVHGTFARRELGLSARGETEDFAREMEFYCRVMLALAAKVDPNYPDAEKLAAFIEWNSERFRRAVE
;
A
#
# COMPACT_ATOMS: atom_id res chain seq x y z
N MET A 1 8.85 -19.76 -14.47
CA MET A 1 9.64 -20.08 -13.28
C MET A 1 10.02 -18.79 -12.50
N ARG A 2 9.06 -17.88 -12.25
CA ARG A 2 9.31 -16.60 -11.51
C ARG A 2 8.41 -16.40 -10.27
N TRP A 3 7.61 -17.40 -9.91
CA TRP A 3 6.55 -17.32 -8.89
C TRP A 3 6.93 -17.88 -7.51
N PHE A 4 8.13 -18.44 -7.34
CA PHE A 4 8.59 -19.00 -6.06
C PHE A 4 9.20 -17.98 -5.09
N ALA A 5 9.43 -16.73 -5.51
CA ALA A 5 10.08 -15.73 -4.65
C ALA A 5 9.16 -15.14 -3.57
N LEU A 6 7.86 -15.08 -3.79
CA LEU A 6 6.90 -14.47 -2.83
C LEU A 6 6.60 -15.34 -1.61
N ALA A 7 6.65 -16.66 -1.74
CA ALA A 7 6.36 -17.58 -0.63
C ALA A 7 7.52 -17.74 0.38
N LEU A 8 8.74 -17.38 0.02
CA LEU A 8 9.92 -17.52 0.88
C LEU A 8 10.16 -16.33 1.82
N PHE A 9 9.46 -15.20 1.61
CA PHE A 9 9.63 -14.01 2.44
C PHE A 9 8.98 -14.10 3.84
N ALA A 10 8.05 -15.01 4.05
CA ALA A 10 7.33 -15.11 5.32
C ALA A 10 8.10 -15.81 6.45
N LEU A 11 9.22 -16.51 6.18
CA LEU A 11 9.84 -17.40 7.17
C LEU A 11 11.21 -16.95 7.74
N ALA A 12 11.80 -15.84 7.28
CA ALA A 12 13.17 -15.46 7.68
C ALA A 12 13.27 -14.33 8.71
N PHE A 13 12.22 -14.04 9.48
CA PHE A 13 12.07 -12.79 10.22
C PHE A 13 12.20 -12.90 11.74
N ALA A 14 13.14 -13.63 12.27
CA ALA A 14 13.45 -13.58 13.71
C ALA A 14 14.92 -13.18 13.96
N LEU A 15 15.05 -12.12 14.78
CA LEU A 15 16.25 -11.69 15.52
C LEU A 15 17.29 -10.78 14.83
N SER A 16 17.19 -9.48 15.13
CA SER A 16 18.31 -8.66 15.67
C SER A 16 17.86 -7.21 15.92
N ILE A 17 17.75 -6.81 17.17
CA ILE A 17 17.40 -5.44 17.61
C ILE A 17 18.71 -4.66 17.81
N ARG A 18 18.90 -3.55 17.12
CA ARG A 18 19.92 -2.52 17.40
C ARG A 18 19.29 -1.11 17.36
N PRO A 19 19.78 -0.14 18.20
CA PRO A 19 19.15 1.18 18.34
C PRO A 19 19.27 2.04 17.10
N ALA A 20 18.21 2.78 16.81
CA ALA A 20 17.99 3.53 15.58
C ALA A 20 18.40 5.00 15.67
N LEU A 21 19.03 5.50 14.61
CA LEU A 21 19.19 6.93 14.30
C LEU A 21 17.87 7.49 13.73
N ARG A 22 17.38 8.60 14.28
CA ARG A 22 16.23 9.32 13.72
C ARG A 22 16.64 10.01 12.43
N VAL A 23 16.08 9.59 11.31
CA VAL A 23 16.13 10.31 10.04
C VAL A 23 14.97 11.30 10.02
N PRO A 24 15.19 12.60 9.74
CA PRO A 24 14.08 13.52 9.54
C PRO A 24 13.30 13.10 8.29
N VAL A 25 12.05 12.68 8.50
CA VAL A 25 11.10 12.47 7.41
C VAL A 25 10.63 13.84 6.96
N VAL A 26 10.88 14.20 5.72
CA VAL A 26 10.25 15.38 5.11
C VAL A 26 8.77 15.01 4.97
N GLU A 27 7.94 15.53 5.91
CA GLU A 27 6.49 15.41 5.73
C GLU A 27 6.10 16.14 4.45
N PRO A 28 5.41 15.47 3.49
CA PRO A 28 4.72 16.21 2.47
C PRO A 28 3.78 17.19 3.18
N SER A 29 3.84 18.47 2.79
CA SER A 29 3.06 19.56 3.38
C SER A 29 1.64 19.09 3.73
N LYS A 30 1.22 19.35 4.99
CA LYS A 30 -0.06 18.90 5.56
C LYS A 30 -1.20 19.01 4.55
N PRO A 31 -1.92 17.93 4.26
CA PRO A 31 -3.15 18.01 3.49
C PRO A 31 -4.14 18.90 4.24
N ALA A 32 -4.90 19.70 3.50
CA ALA A 32 -6.02 20.45 4.07
C ALA A 32 -7.03 19.44 4.68
N ASP A 33 -7.10 19.44 6.01
CA ASP A 33 -7.61 18.37 6.85
C ASP A 33 -9.14 18.27 6.90
N ARG A 34 -9.82 17.99 5.81
CA ARG A 34 -11.25 17.65 5.90
C ARG A 34 -11.51 16.14 6.09
N CYS A 35 -10.57 15.28 5.71
CA CYS A 35 -10.69 13.82 5.89
C CYS A 35 -9.96 13.27 7.11
N SER A 36 -9.03 14.02 7.72
CA SER A 36 -8.15 13.50 8.77
C SER A 36 -8.83 13.26 10.11
N ALA A 37 -9.94 13.95 10.39
CA ALA A 37 -10.64 13.81 11.68
C ALA A 37 -11.30 12.43 11.89
N ALA A 38 -11.57 11.67 10.81
CA ALA A 38 -12.16 10.34 10.88
C ALA A 38 -11.13 9.19 10.82
N LEU A 39 -9.85 9.51 10.51
CA LEU A 39 -8.79 8.52 10.40
C LEU A 39 -7.98 8.48 11.69
N GLU A 40 -8.09 7.40 12.43
CA GLU A 40 -7.15 7.08 13.50
C GLU A 40 -5.87 6.52 12.88
N PHE A 41 -4.82 7.35 12.85
CA PHE A 41 -3.50 6.90 12.45
C PHE A 41 -2.72 6.42 13.65
N TRP A 42 -2.22 5.22 13.55
CA TRP A 42 -1.34 4.64 14.54
C TRP A 42 0.13 4.83 14.09
N ALA A 43 1.00 5.17 15.04
CA ALA A 43 2.43 5.24 14.76
C ALA A 43 2.95 3.86 14.35
N GLY A 44 3.44 3.75 13.12
CA GLY A 44 3.93 2.52 12.51
C GLY A 44 5.10 1.89 13.27
N PRO A 45 5.58 0.74 12.82
CA PRO A 45 6.70 0.04 13.45
C PRO A 45 7.92 0.95 13.56
N SER A 46 8.67 0.78 14.65
CA SER A 46 9.89 1.53 14.91
C SER A 46 10.89 1.36 13.77
N VAL A 47 11.62 2.41 13.46
CA VAL A 47 12.70 2.40 12.46
C VAL A 47 13.75 1.36 12.85
N VAL A 48 14.06 0.44 11.96
CA VAL A 48 14.97 -0.69 12.21
C VAL A 48 16.12 -0.70 11.20
N GLY A 49 16.41 0.36 10.49
CA GLY A 49 17.41 0.26 9.44
C GLY A 49 18.37 1.43 9.29
N ARG A 50 19.44 1.24 8.55
CA ARG A 50 20.36 2.32 8.16
C ARG A 50 19.77 3.08 6.97
N PRO A 51 19.91 4.43 6.91
CA PRO A 51 19.51 5.18 5.73
C PRO A 51 20.30 4.68 4.52
N VAL A 52 19.58 4.41 3.43
CA VAL A 52 20.18 4.10 2.12
C VAL A 52 20.55 5.44 1.47
N ARG A 53 21.83 5.65 1.19
CA ARG A 53 22.30 6.86 0.52
C ARG A 53 21.78 6.88 -0.92
N SER A 54 21.28 8.03 -1.35
CA SER A 54 20.83 8.29 -2.74
C SER A 54 19.53 7.62 -3.16
N SER A 55 18.76 7.05 -2.24
CA SER A 55 17.42 6.54 -2.55
C SER A 55 16.38 7.65 -2.48
N PRO A 56 15.26 7.54 -3.23
CA PRO A 56 14.08 8.37 -3.01
C PRO A 56 13.68 8.40 -1.53
N ALA A 57 13.20 9.54 -1.04
CA ALA A 57 12.82 9.68 0.37
C ALA A 57 11.73 8.68 0.76
N VAL A 58 10.79 8.40 -0.16
CA VAL A 58 9.75 7.37 0.02
C VAL A 58 10.34 5.99 0.19
N LEU A 59 11.29 5.60 -0.67
CA LEU A 59 11.95 4.30 -0.55
C LEU A 59 12.78 4.22 0.73
N ALA A 60 13.50 5.30 1.08
CA ALA A 60 14.27 5.36 2.31
C ALA A 60 13.40 5.18 3.56
N ASP A 61 12.19 5.78 3.57
CA ASP A 61 11.22 5.63 4.65
C ASP A 61 10.70 4.19 4.78
N VAL A 62 10.38 3.54 3.66
CA VAL A 62 9.96 2.13 3.61
C VAL A 62 11.09 1.22 4.09
N LEU A 63 12.30 1.38 3.51
CA LEU A 63 13.46 0.55 3.85
C LEU A 63 13.90 0.70 5.30
N ALA A 64 13.76 1.90 5.89
CA ALA A 64 14.07 2.15 7.29
C ALA A 64 13.24 1.28 8.25
N ARG A 65 12.14 0.70 7.78
CA ARG A 65 11.22 -0.15 8.57
C ARG A 65 11.28 -1.63 8.24
N LEU A 66 12.07 -2.00 7.24
CA LEU A 66 12.29 -3.40 6.88
C LEU A 66 13.55 -3.94 7.60
N PRO A 67 13.50 -5.12 8.20
CA PRO A 67 14.62 -5.68 8.95
C PRO A 67 15.83 -6.08 8.10
N ASN A 68 15.61 -6.54 6.86
CA ASN A 68 16.65 -7.02 5.95
C ASN A 68 16.83 -6.08 4.77
N GLN A 69 17.68 -5.06 4.95
CA GLN A 69 17.94 -4.06 3.91
C GLN A 69 19.06 -4.43 2.94
N GLU A 70 19.80 -5.50 3.23
CA GLU A 70 21.04 -5.82 2.48
C GLU A 70 20.77 -6.13 1.01
N TYR A 71 19.66 -6.78 0.72
CA TYR A 71 19.24 -7.12 -0.64
C TYR A 71 18.93 -5.89 -1.52
N TRP A 72 18.59 -4.75 -0.92
CA TRP A 72 18.14 -3.54 -1.61
C TRP A 72 19.25 -2.53 -1.84
N ARG A 73 20.40 -2.69 -1.17
CA ARG A 73 21.48 -1.69 -1.15
C ARG A 73 22.19 -1.50 -2.47
N ASP A 74 22.22 -2.55 -3.28
CA ASP A 74 22.96 -2.57 -4.53
C ASP A 74 22.09 -2.28 -5.75
N GLN A 75 20.79 -2.03 -5.54
CA GLN A 75 19.86 -1.68 -6.61
C GLN A 75 20.06 -0.21 -7.01
N THR A 76 20.40 0.01 -8.26
CA THR A 76 20.64 1.35 -8.82
C THR A 76 19.71 1.68 -9.99
N ASP A 77 19.03 0.68 -10.57
CA ASP A 77 18.06 0.91 -11.63
C ASP A 77 16.84 1.65 -11.08
N PRO A 78 16.47 2.81 -11.64
CA PRO A 78 15.33 3.58 -11.15
C PRO A 78 14.00 2.81 -11.19
N THR A 79 13.81 1.92 -12.16
CA THR A 79 12.60 1.11 -12.29
C THR A 79 12.52 0.07 -11.17
N ASP A 80 13.66 -0.55 -10.83
CA ASP A 80 13.76 -1.47 -9.70
C ASP A 80 13.46 -0.73 -8.39
N LEU A 81 13.98 0.49 -8.20
CA LEU A 81 13.70 1.29 -7.00
C LEU A 81 12.21 1.60 -6.82
N VAL A 82 11.48 1.83 -7.91
CA VAL A 82 10.02 1.99 -7.88
C VAL A 82 9.34 0.70 -7.44
N THR A 83 9.69 -0.43 -8.06
CA THR A 83 9.17 -1.76 -7.72
C THR A 83 9.46 -2.08 -6.26
N TRP A 84 10.68 -1.80 -5.81
CA TRP A 84 11.07 -2.04 -4.42
C TRP A 84 10.32 -1.15 -3.41
N THR A 85 9.94 0.05 -3.80
CA THR A 85 9.09 0.89 -2.95
C THR A 85 7.70 0.27 -2.78
N HIS A 86 7.14 -0.29 -3.86
CA HIS A 86 5.87 -1.01 -3.82
C HIS A 86 5.97 -2.26 -2.93
N GLU A 87 6.86 -3.18 -3.24
CA GLU A 87 7.03 -4.44 -2.51
C GLU A 87 7.43 -4.21 -1.04
N GLY A 88 8.29 -3.23 -0.81
CA GLY A 88 8.68 -2.85 0.54
C GLY A 88 7.51 -2.31 1.37
N THR A 89 6.55 -1.64 0.74
CA THR A 89 5.31 -1.19 1.41
C THR A 89 4.55 -2.39 1.97
N HIS A 90 4.39 -3.47 1.20
CA HIS A 90 3.79 -4.72 1.68
C HIS A 90 4.58 -5.32 2.85
N GLY A 91 5.90 -5.37 2.70
CA GLY A 91 6.80 -5.86 3.75
C GLY A 91 6.69 -5.10 5.08
N VAL A 92 6.32 -3.81 5.05
CA VAL A 92 6.03 -3.03 6.26
C VAL A 92 4.60 -3.24 6.72
N SER A 93 3.63 -3.27 5.81
CA SER A 93 2.19 -3.42 6.09
C SER A 93 1.88 -4.70 6.88
N VAL A 94 2.50 -5.83 6.54
CA VAL A 94 2.30 -7.10 7.28
C VAL A 94 2.68 -7.01 8.75
N ARG A 95 3.47 -6.01 9.15
CA ARG A 95 3.94 -5.77 10.52
C ARG A 95 3.08 -4.75 11.28
N VAL A 96 2.15 -4.10 10.62
CA VAL A 96 1.20 -3.17 11.25
C VAL A 96 0.35 -3.96 12.23
N PRO A 97 0.28 -3.56 13.52
CA PRO A 97 -0.64 -4.15 14.47
C PRO A 97 -2.08 -4.04 13.97
N LYS A 98 -2.78 -5.14 14.01
CA LYS A 98 -4.15 -5.23 13.56
C LYS A 98 -4.97 -6.11 14.50
N VAL A 99 -6.23 -5.77 14.69
CA VAL A 99 -7.19 -6.65 15.37
C VAL A 99 -7.53 -7.81 14.43
N ARG A 100 -8.03 -8.92 15.01
CA ARG A 100 -8.46 -10.07 14.21
C ARG A 100 -9.55 -9.65 13.22
N GLY A 101 -9.38 -10.02 11.95
CA GLY A 101 -10.31 -9.68 10.87
C GLY A 101 -10.12 -8.28 10.29
N ALA A 102 -9.02 -7.62 10.61
CA ALA A 102 -8.63 -6.35 10.00
C ALA A 102 -7.34 -6.48 9.19
N HIS A 103 -7.17 -5.60 8.23
CA HIS A 103 -5.97 -5.45 7.40
C HIS A 103 -5.16 -4.23 7.82
N GLY A 104 -3.87 -4.39 8.02
CA GLY A 104 -2.96 -3.31 8.39
C GLY A 104 -2.30 -2.72 7.16
N ILE A 105 -2.30 -1.40 7.02
CA ILE A 105 -1.75 -0.69 5.84
C ILE A 105 -0.74 0.34 6.30
N TYR A 106 0.46 0.32 5.73
CA TYR A 106 1.51 1.29 6.00
C TYR A 106 1.37 2.54 5.11
N LEU A 107 1.54 3.74 5.69
CA LEU A 107 1.22 5.03 5.07
C LEU A 107 2.38 6.04 4.97
N LEU A 108 3.62 5.63 5.07
CA LEU A 108 4.80 6.51 5.15
C LEU A 108 4.86 7.36 6.44
N GLY A 109 6.04 7.87 6.74
CA GLY A 109 6.27 8.70 7.93
C GLY A 109 6.03 7.97 9.25
N GLY A 110 6.10 6.63 9.28
CA GLY A 110 5.79 5.84 10.47
C GLY A 110 4.30 5.79 10.81
N ARG A 111 3.42 6.14 9.88
CA ARG A 111 1.97 6.07 10.05
C ARG A 111 1.42 4.79 9.46
N SER A 112 0.31 4.33 9.98
CA SER A 112 -0.44 3.19 9.45
C SER A 112 -1.90 3.29 9.84
N VAL A 113 -2.73 2.52 9.17
CA VAL A 113 -4.14 2.35 9.47
C VAL A 113 -4.48 0.87 9.50
N SER A 114 -5.44 0.49 10.33
CA SER A 114 -6.02 -0.85 10.35
C SER A 114 -7.50 -0.74 10.00
N ILE A 115 -7.95 -1.50 9.00
CA ILE A 115 -9.32 -1.47 8.47
C ILE A 115 -9.87 -2.90 8.49
N ALA A 116 -11.04 -3.10 9.09
CA ALA A 116 -11.72 -4.39 9.09
C ALA A 116 -12.15 -4.79 7.67
N HIS A 117 -12.22 -6.09 7.38
CA HIS A 117 -12.75 -6.56 6.11
C HIS A 117 -14.29 -6.47 6.11
N PRO A 118 -14.92 -5.88 5.06
CA PRO A 118 -16.36 -6.00 4.85
C PRO A 118 -16.73 -7.46 4.52
N ARG A 119 -17.97 -7.83 4.73
CA ARG A 119 -18.52 -9.18 4.44
C ARG A 119 -18.75 -9.38 2.94
N LEU A 120 -17.70 -9.27 2.16
CA LEU A 120 -17.67 -9.56 0.74
C LEU A 120 -16.31 -10.15 0.38
N THR A 121 -16.22 -10.71 -0.81
CA THR A 121 -14.99 -11.31 -1.34
C THR A 121 -14.39 -10.45 -2.45
N ILE A 122 -13.13 -10.70 -2.81
CA ILE A 122 -12.53 -10.12 -4.03
C ILE A 122 -13.33 -10.59 -5.26
N GLY A 123 -13.86 -11.83 -5.24
CA GLY A 123 -14.74 -12.33 -6.29
C GLY A 123 -16.02 -11.51 -6.47
N ASP A 124 -16.62 -11.02 -5.38
CA ASP A 124 -17.78 -10.14 -5.45
C ASP A 124 -17.42 -8.80 -6.09
N VAL A 125 -16.26 -8.22 -5.73
CA VAL A 125 -15.73 -7.00 -6.36
C VAL A 125 -15.49 -7.23 -7.85
N ALA A 126 -14.82 -8.33 -8.21
CA ALA A 126 -14.55 -8.69 -9.61
C ALA A 126 -15.83 -8.78 -10.44
N ALA A 127 -16.87 -9.42 -9.90
CA ALA A 127 -18.15 -9.57 -10.58
C ALA A 127 -18.86 -8.22 -10.82
N ALA A 128 -18.65 -7.23 -9.95
CA ALA A 128 -19.26 -5.91 -10.06
C ALA A 128 -18.53 -4.96 -10.99
N ILE A 129 -17.30 -5.26 -11.42
CA ILE A 129 -16.52 -4.42 -12.31
C ILE A 129 -17.01 -4.63 -13.76
N PRO A 130 -17.46 -3.55 -14.46
CA PRO A 130 -17.87 -3.61 -15.85
C PRO A 130 -16.73 -4.12 -16.74
N GLU A 131 -17.06 -4.90 -17.75
CA GLU A 131 -16.07 -5.49 -18.66
C GLU A 131 -15.15 -4.42 -19.30
N SER A 132 -15.71 -3.27 -19.65
CA SER A 132 -14.98 -2.14 -20.21
C SER A 132 -13.96 -1.51 -19.27
N GLN A 133 -13.99 -1.87 -17.98
CA GLN A 133 -13.07 -1.37 -16.93
C GLN A 133 -12.11 -2.46 -16.43
N ARG A 134 -12.10 -3.62 -17.10
CA ARG A 134 -11.24 -4.76 -16.74
C ARG A 134 -9.92 -4.66 -17.48
N GLY A 135 -8.95 -4.00 -16.86
CA GLY A 135 -7.60 -3.87 -17.38
C GLY A 135 -6.64 -4.96 -16.89
N ARG A 136 -5.37 -4.67 -16.95
CA ARG A 136 -4.29 -5.60 -16.57
C ARG A 136 -4.30 -5.93 -15.08
N ILE A 137 -4.61 -4.94 -14.25
CA ILE A 137 -4.70 -5.08 -12.79
C ILE A 137 -5.88 -5.96 -12.39
N TYR A 138 -7.00 -5.88 -13.13
CA TYR A 138 -8.12 -6.80 -12.96
C TYR A 138 -7.67 -8.25 -13.13
N GLN A 139 -6.98 -8.55 -14.23
CA GLN A 139 -6.52 -9.90 -14.51
C GLN A 139 -5.59 -10.41 -13.42
N LEU A 140 -4.64 -9.58 -12.99
CA LEU A 140 -3.64 -9.96 -12.00
C LEU A 140 -4.26 -10.21 -10.62
N TYR A 141 -4.98 -9.24 -10.04
CA TYR A 141 -5.41 -9.31 -8.64
C TYR A 141 -6.79 -9.95 -8.45
N LEU A 142 -7.71 -9.72 -9.39
CA LEU A 142 -9.09 -10.16 -9.22
C LEU A 142 -9.37 -11.51 -9.89
N VAL A 143 -8.44 -12.02 -10.70
CA VAL A 143 -8.56 -13.33 -11.36
C VAL A 143 -7.44 -14.28 -10.91
N GLU A 144 -6.17 -13.94 -11.19
CA GLU A 144 -5.05 -14.88 -11.00
C GLU A 144 -4.68 -15.05 -9.53
N GLN A 145 -4.59 -13.95 -8.77
CA GLN A 145 -4.22 -13.96 -7.35
C GLN A 145 -5.44 -14.06 -6.42
N ARG A 146 -6.66 -14.01 -6.94
CA ARG A 146 -7.90 -14.00 -6.15
C ARG A 146 -7.92 -15.06 -5.06
N ARG A 147 -7.56 -16.31 -5.40
CA ARG A 147 -7.63 -17.44 -4.46
C ARG A 147 -6.82 -17.21 -3.17
N ASP A 148 -5.77 -16.40 -3.23
CA ASP A 148 -4.86 -16.18 -2.11
C ASP A 148 -5.41 -15.10 -1.15
N TRP A 149 -6.29 -14.22 -1.65
CA TRP A 149 -6.81 -13.05 -0.96
C TRP A 149 -8.34 -12.91 -0.98
N ASP A 150 -9.07 -13.88 -1.50
CA ASP A 150 -10.52 -13.75 -1.77
C ASP A 150 -11.32 -13.31 -0.53
N ALA A 151 -10.95 -13.77 0.66
CA ALA A 151 -11.59 -13.40 1.93
C ALA A 151 -11.04 -12.11 2.55
N GLU A 152 -10.08 -11.45 1.90
CA GLU A 152 -9.40 -10.26 2.43
C GLU A 152 -9.52 -9.05 1.47
N PRO A 153 -10.73 -8.56 1.18
CA PRO A 153 -10.95 -7.53 0.15
C PRO A 153 -10.22 -6.21 0.42
N ILE A 154 -9.88 -5.88 1.68
CA ILE A 154 -9.06 -4.69 2.01
C ILE A 154 -7.62 -4.82 1.48
N TYR A 155 -7.18 -6.01 1.07
CA TYR A 155 -5.92 -6.18 0.36
C TYR A 155 -5.85 -5.30 -0.91
N LEU A 156 -6.96 -5.08 -1.63
CA LEU A 156 -7.00 -4.15 -2.77
C LEU A 156 -6.63 -2.72 -2.38
N VAL A 157 -6.97 -2.30 -1.16
CA VAL A 157 -6.61 -0.98 -0.64
C VAL A 157 -5.13 -0.90 -0.31
N GLU A 158 -4.54 -1.96 0.22
CA GLU A 158 -3.10 -2.04 0.47
C GLU A 158 -2.31 -1.98 -0.84
N GLU A 159 -2.71 -2.75 -1.85
CA GLU A 159 -2.13 -2.72 -3.19
C GLU A 159 -2.18 -1.31 -3.79
N TRP A 160 -3.34 -0.65 -3.68
CA TRP A 160 -3.45 0.72 -4.14
C TRP A 160 -2.47 1.66 -3.44
N VAL A 161 -2.32 1.57 -2.12
CA VAL A 161 -1.34 2.35 -1.36
C VAL A 161 0.08 2.07 -1.82
N ALA A 162 0.42 0.81 -2.08
CA ALA A 162 1.74 0.42 -2.58
C ALA A 162 2.04 1.03 -3.96
N TYR A 163 1.06 1.05 -4.88
CA TYR A 163 1.18 1.76 -6.16
C TYR A 163 1.32 3.27 -6.00
N VAL A 164 0.58 3.89 -5.07
CA VAL A 164 0.74 5.32 -4.77
C VAL A 164 2.14 5.63 -4.24
N HIS A 165 2.70 4.79 -3.39
CA HIS A 165 4.08 4.95 -2.91
C HIS A 165 5.10 4.78 -4.06
N GLY A 166 4.90 3.80 -4.93
CA GLY A 166 5.69 3.65 -6.16
C GLY A 166 5.62 4.88 -7.06
N THR A 167 4.44 5.52 -7.18
CA THR A 167 4.27 6.76 -7.95
C THR A 167 5.05 7.93 -7.32
N PHE A 168 5.06 8.07 -6.00
CA PHE A 168 5.92 9.03 -5.32
C PHE A 168 7.40 8.78 -5.59
N ALA A 169 7.85 7.52 -5.51
CA ALA A 169 9.23 7.16 -5.81
C ALA A 169 9.61 7.49 -7.26
N ARG A 170 8.74 7.23 -8.23
CA ARG A 170 8.95 7.62 -9.63
C ARG A 170 9.19 9.12 -9.78
N ARG A 171 8.36 9.93 -9.13
CA ARG A 171 8.47 11.39 -9.15
C ARG A 171 9.80 11.85 -8.54
N GLU A 172 10.19 11.32 -7.39
CA GLU A 172 11.45 11.65 -6.72
C GLU A 172 12.67 11.27 -7.56
N LEU A 173 12.57 10.23 -8.38
CA LEU A 173 13.59 9.78 -9.32
C LEU A 173 13.62 10.60 -10.64
N GLY A 174 12.72 11.57 -10.80
CA GLY A 174 12.59 12.33 -12.04
C GLY A 174 12.10 11.51 -13.24
N LEU A 175 11.53 10.33 -13.01
CA LEU A 175 10.90 9.51 -14.04
C LEU A 175 9.56 10.13 -14.44
N SER A 176 9.15 9.93 -15.71
CA SER A 176 7.83 10.40 -16.16
C SER A 176 6.73 9.97 -15.19
N ALA A 177 5.89 10.90 -14.77
CA ALA A 177 4.73 10.58 -13.93
C ALA A 177 3.77 9.63 -14.67
N ARG A 178 3.68 9.75 -16.00
CA ARG A 178 2.92 8.82 -16.83
C ARG A 178 3.69 7.52 -17.00
N GLY A 179 3.14 6.44 -16.48
CA GLY A 179 3.72 5.12 -16.59
C GLY A 179 2.81 4.06 -15.96
N GLU A 180 3.20 2.83 -16.14
CA GLU A 180 2.43 1.65 -15.71
C GLU A 180 2.01 1.73 -14.24
N THR A 181 2.87 2.25 -13.35
CA THR A 181 2.56 2.41 -11.92
C THR A 181 1.40 3.38 -11.66
N GLU A 182 1.34 4.50 -12.42
CA GLU A 182 0.24 5.46 -12.33
C GLU A 182 -1.07 4.86 -12.84
N ASP A 183 -1.03 4.20 -14.01
CA ASP A 183 -2.20 3.56 -14.59
C ASP A 183 -2.76 2.49 -13.64
N PHE A 184 -1.89 1.71 -13.02
CA PHE A 184 -2.26 0.70 -12.03
C PHE A 184 -2.85 1.31 -10.76
N ALA A 185 -2.30 2.42 -10.28
CA ALA A 185 -2.86 3.13 -9.14
C ALA A 185 -4.29 3.66 -9.44
N ARG A 186 -4.54 4.18 -10.66
CA ARG A 186 -5.88 4.64 -11.09
C ARG A 186 -6.89 3.50 -11.18
N GLU A 187 -6.47 2.39 -11.78
CA GLU A 187 -7.30 1.21 -11.91
C GLU A 187 -7.66 0.64 -10.52
N MET A 188 -6.69 0.58 -9.62
CA MET A 188 -6.89 0.08 -8.26
C MET A 188 -7.77 1.03 -7.43
N GLU A 189 -7.63 2.35 -7.58
CA GLU A 189 -8.55 3.32 -6.97
C GLU A 189 -10.00 3.04 -7.35
N PHE A 190 -10.24 2.81 -8.64
CA PHE A 190 -11.58 2.47 -9.12
C PHE A 190 -12.11 1.19 -8.46
N TYR A 191 -11.30 0.15 -8.32
CA TYR A 191 -11.73 -1.11 -7.67
C TYR A 191 -12.02 -0.93 -6.18
N CYS A 192 -11.24 -0.11 -5.48
CA CYS A 192 -11.51 0.25 -4.09
C CYS A 192 -12.85 0.98 -3.93
N ARG A 193 -13.19 1.88 -4.88
CA ARG A 193 -14.50 2.57 -4.88
C ARG A 193 -15.66 1.61 -5.17
N VAL A 194 -15.48 0.66 -6.09
CA VAL A 194 -16.46 -0.41 -6.35
C VAL A 194 -16.67 -1.26 -5.09
N MET A 195 -15.59 -1.66 -4.43
CA MET A 195 -15.63 -2.41 -3.18
C MET A 195 -16.41 -1.66 -2.09
N LEU A 196 -16.15 -0.36 -1.89
CA LEU A 196 -16.86 0.47 -0.93
C LEU A 196 -18.38 0.53 -1.23
N ALA A 197 -18.73 0.73 -2.51
CA ALA A 197 -20.12 0.78 -2.93
C ALA A 197 -20.86 -0.56 -2.75
N LEU A 198 -20.16 -1.68 -2.95
CA LEU A 198 -20.68 -3.02 -2.66
C LEU A 198 -20.84 -3.24 -1.16
N ALA A 199 -19.83 -2.89 -0.35
CA ALA A 199 -19.89 -3.03 1.10
C ALA A 199 -21.13 -2.34 1.67
N ALA A 200 -21.44 -1.12 1.22
CA ALA A 200 -22.63 -0.39 1.63
C ALA A 200 -23.95 -1.13 1.32
N LYS A 201 -23.98 -1.99 0.30
CA LYS A 201 -25.17 -2.75 -0.11
C LYS A 201 -25.29 -4.09 0.63
N VAL A 202 -24.18 -4.84 0.76
CA VAL A 202 -24.20 -6.23 1.22
C VAL A 202 -23.86 -6.37 2.70
N ASP A 203 -23.22 -5.37 3.28
CA ASP A 203 -22.86 -5.32 4.70
C ASP A 203 -23.21 -3.95 5.31
N PRO A 204 -24.50 -3.62 5.45
CA PRO A 204 -24.95 -2.32 5.94
C PRO A 204 -24.50 -2.00 7.38
N ASN A 205 -24.03 -3.00 8.11
CA ASN A 205 -23.47 -2.86 9.47
C ASN A 205 -21.94 -2.95 9.49
N TYR A 206 -21.29 -2.75 8.35
CA TYR A 206 -19.83 -2.79 8.28
C TYR A 206 -19.20 -1.72 9.20
N PRO A 207 -18.45 -2.14 10.24
CA PRO A 207 -18.03 -1.23 11.31
C PRO A 207 -17.07 -0.13 10.86
N ASP A 208 -16.28 -0.39 9.82
CA ASP A 208 -15.30 0.54 9.29
C ASP A 208 -15.74 1.24 7.98
N ALA A 209 -17.05 1.26 7.68
CA ALA A 209 -17.57 1.86 6.45
C ALA A 209 -17.14 3.33 6.27
N GLU A 210 -17.33 4.16 7.30
CA GLU A 210 -16.93 5.57 7.28
C GLU A 210 -15.40 5.73 7.23
N LYS A 211 -14.66 4.90 7.97
CA LYS A 211 -13.19 4.89 7.96
C LYS A 211 -12.66 4.54 6.57
N LEU A 212 -13.21 3.49 5.93
CA LEU A 212 -12.82 3.10 4.58
C LEU A 212 -13.12 4.20 3.57
N ALA A 213 -14.32 4.80 3.63
CA ALA A 213 -14.69 5.92 2.76
C ALA A 213 -13.72 7.10 2.92
N ALA A 214 -13.48 7.54 4.14
CA ALA A 214 -12.54 8.63 4.43
C ALA A 214 -11.12 8.30 3.99
N PHE A 215 -10.68 7.04 4.17
CA PHE A 215 -9.37 6.58 3.72
C PHE A 215 -9.23 6.62 2.19
N ILE A 216 -10.24 6.17 1.46
CA ILE A 216 -10.25 6.22 -0.01
C ILE A 216 -10.09 7.66 -0.48
N GLU A 217 -10.85 8.61 0.06
CA GLU A 217 -10.73 10.03 -0.32
C GLU A 217 -9.35 10.61 0.02
N TRP A 218 -8.82 10.30 1.20
CA TRP A 218 -7.50 10.74 1.61
C TRP A 218 -6.38 10.18 0.71
N ASN A 219 -6.43 8.89 0.35
CA ASN A 219 -5.42 8.29 -0.52
C ASN A 219 -5.56 8.75 -1.98
N SER A 220 -6.79 9.04 -2.45
CA SER A 220 -7.02 9.68 -3.75
C SER A 220 -6.37 11.05 -3.84
N GLU A 221 -6.47 11.85 -2.77
CA GLU A 221 -5.80 13.16 -2.69
C GLU A 221 -4.28 13.03 -2.73
N ARG A 222 -3.73 12.05 -2.00
CA ARG A 222 -2.29 11.75 -2.05
C ARG A 222 -1.85 11.34 -3.46
N PHE A 223 -2.62 10.48 -4.11
CA PHE A 223 -2.33 10.04 -5.47
C PHE A 223 -2.35 11.22 -6.45
N ARG A 224 -3.35 12.09 -6.39
CA ARG A 224 -3.38 13.31 -7.23
C ARG A 224 -2.11 14.14 -7.09
N ARG A 225 -1.63 14.35 -5.86
CA ARG A 225 -0.37 15.07 -5.60
C ARG A 225 0.87 14.35 -6.11
N ALA A 226 0.83 13.03 -6.19
CA ALA A 226 1.95 12.23 -6.70
C ALA A 226 2.09 12.40 -8.22
N VAL A 227 0.99 12.67 -8.95
CA VAL A 227 0.96 12.76 -10.42
C VAL A 227 1.00 14.20 -10.94
N GLU A 228 0.74 15.21 -10.11
CA GLU A 228 0.97 16.64 -10.38
C GLU A 228 2.45 17.02 -10.31
#